data_8cbb8511155572483cfca4cd68a9e020
#
_entry.id   8cbb8511155572483cfca4cd68a9e020
#
_cell.length_a   1.000
_cell.length_b   1.000
_cell.length_c   1.000
_cell.angle_alpha   90.00
_cell.angle_beta   90.00
_cell.angle_gamma   90.00
#
_symmetry.space_group_name_H-M   'P 1'
#
loop_
_entity.id
_entity.type
_entity.pdbx_description
1 polymer ?
#
loop_
_entity_poly.entity_id
_entity_poly.type
_entity_poly.pdbx_seq_one_letter_code
_entity_poly.pdbx_strand_id
1 'polypeptide(L)'
;MTPRLTSSIAAAWIAGALPVIAADCVVEKAVYAEAEAGIELHFAPSGEDTPVSHRFTLLAPAAKMKVEGHVLYDPEIERPVAMALDNCPDGDVTGSDIAACTVWKGIIYAADRGTGTVGLLPEEGADAPDTLILPGFGPAIAASAFGAAMTATPGDVFTFKQCSPKA
;
A
#
# COMPACT_ATOMS: atom_id res chain seq x y z
N MET A 1 41.06 56.13 -16.88
CA MET A 1 41.09 54.76 -16.36
C MET A 1 39.76 54.46 -15.75
N THR A 2 38.88 53.73 -16.48
CA THR A 2 37.54 53.36 -16.04
C THR A 2 37.50 51.84 -15.78
N PRO A 3 37.11 51.34 -14.60
CA PRO A 3 36.98 49.94 -14.37
C PRO A 3 35.70 49.36 -14.98
N ARG A 4 35.84 48.29 -15.73
CA ARG A 4 34.68 47.48 -16.25
C ARG A 4 34.20 46.56 -15.14
N LEU A 5 32.94 46.72 -14.71
CA LEU A 5 32.27 45.71 -13.89
C LEU A 5 31.76 44.58 -14.80
N THR A 6 32.28 43.36 -14.55
CA THR A 6 31.76 42.12 -15.14
C THR A 6 30.68 41.57 -14.23
N SER A 7 29.41 41.61 -14.69
CA SER A 7 28.26 41.06 -13.99
C SER A 7 28.15 39.56 -14.32
N SER A 8 28.40 38.68 -13.35
CA SER A 8 28.25 37.22 -13.48
C SER A 8 26.82 36.85 -13.15
N ILE A 9 26.05 36.38 -14.14
CA ILE A 9 24.70 35.84 -13.96
C ILE A 9 24.82 34.38 -13.56
N ALA A 10 24.49 34.06 -12.30
CA ALA A 10 24.37 32.69 -11.82
C ALA A 10 23.00 32.14 -12.24
N ALA A 11 23.00 31.18 -13.17
CA ALA A 11 21.79 30.46 -13.56
C ALA A 11 21.47 29.39 -12.48
N ALA A 12 20.38 29.61 -11.73
CA ALA A 12 19.87 28.63 -10.78
C ALA A 12 19.05 27.57 -11.55
N TRP A 13 19.54 26.33 -11.53
CA TRP A 13 18.83 25.17 -12.05
C TRP A 13 17.77 24.72 -11.02
N ILE A 14 16.50 24.98 -11.29
CA ILE A 14 15.37 24.42 -10.52
C ILE A 14 15.12 23.03 -11.08
N ALA A 15 15.58 22.00 -10.38
CA ALA A 15 15.21 20.61 -10.64
C ALA A 15 13.74 20.44 -10.22
N GLY A 16 12.82 20.57 -11.16
CA GLY A 16 11.40 20.29 -10.96
C GLY A 16 11.23 18.77 -10.79
N ALA A 17 10.79 18.32 -9.61
CA ALA A 17 10.28 16.97 -9.45
C ALA A 17 9.00 16.83 -10.27
N LEU A 18 9.06 16.07 -11.36
CA LEU A 18 7.86 15.73 -12.13
C LEU A 18 7.00 14.80 -11.27
N PRO A 19 5.66 14.99 -11.22
CA PRO A 19 4.77 14.04 -10.58
C PRO A 19 4.89 12.70 -11.31
N VAL A 20 5.19 11.64 -10.58
CA VAL A 20 5.11 10.26 -11.10
C VAL A 20 3.62 9.99 -11.33
N ILE A 21 3.24 9.82 -12.58
CA ILE A 21 1.86 9.51 -12.95
C ILE A 21 1.68 8.00 -12.78
N ALA A 22 0.67 7.57 -12.02
CA ALA A 22 0.34 6.16 -11.81
C ALA A 22 -0.12 5.43 -13.10
N ALA A 23 -0.40 6.16 -14.17
CA ALA A 23 -1.02 5.67 -15.41
C ALA A 23 -0.28 4.54 -16.17
N ASP A 24 0.97 4.24 -15.82
CA ASP A 24 1.76 3.16 -16.42
C ASP A 24 2.09 2.04 -15.40
N CYS A 25 1.44 2.02 -14.26
CA CYS A 25 1.66 1.04 -13.19
C CYS A 25 0.44 0.16 -13.00
N VAL A 26 0.61 -1.15 -13.13
CA VAL A 26 -0.45 -2.13 -12.82
C VAL A 26 -0.49 -2.43 -11.32
N VAL A 27 -1.68 -2.80 -10.80
CA VAL A 27 -1.95 -2.98 -9.37
C VAL A 27 -0.92 -3.88 -8.69
N GLU A 28 -0.58 -5.03 -9.30
CA GLU A 28 0.35 -6.02 -8.73
C GLU A 28 1.82 -5.56 -8.67
N LYS A 29 2.11 -4.34 -9.14
CA LYS A 29 3.44 -3.71 -9.05
C LYS A 29 3.41 -2.41 -8.26
N ALA A 30 2.24 -2.02 -7.78
CA ALA A 30 2.07 -0.76 -7.09
C ALA A 30 2.55 -0.81 -5.64
N VAL A 31 3.15 0.29 -5.21
CA VAL A 31 3.50 0.56 -3.82
C VAL A 31 2.72 1.78 -3.36
N TYR A 32 2.05 1.64 -2.24
CA TYR A 32 1.30 2.71 -1.59
C TYR A 32 1.94 3.05 -0.24
N ALA A 33 1.74 4.27 0.23
CA ALA A 33 2.22 4.72 1.53
C ALA A 33 1.10 5.34 2.36
N GLU A 34 1.05 4.94 3.62
CA GLU A 34 0.34 5.61 4.68
C GLU A 34 1.31 6.60 5.35
N ALA A 35 0.93 7.88 5.43
CA ALA A 35 1.89 8.95 5.69
C ALA A 35 2.18 9.19 7.18
N GLU A 36 1.25 8.83 8.09
CA GLU A 36 1.35 9.19 9.52
C GLU A 36 2.29 8.27 10.29
N ALA A 37 2.15 6.96 10.09
CA ALA A 37 2.98 5.94 10.73
C ALA A 37 4.10 5.40 9.83
N GLY A 38 4.13 5.82 8.56
CA GLY A 38 5.14 5.41 7.59
C GLY A 38 5.02 3.95 7.17
N ILE A 39 3.78 3.45 7.06
CA ILE A 39 3.51 2.10 6.58
C ILE A 39 3.45 2.11 5.06
N GLU A 40 4.12 1.15 4.44
CA GLU A 40 4.04 0.91 3.00
C GLU A 40 3.28 -0.39 2.73
N LEU A 41 2.42 -0.37 1.72
CA LEU A 41 1.70 -1.51 1.19
C LEU A 41 2.26 -1.82 -0.20
N HIS A 42 2.93 -2.96 -0.33
CA HIS A 42 3.57 -3.42 -1.56
C HIS A 42 2.76 -4.57 -2.15
N PHE A 43 2.16 -4.36 -3.31
CA PHE A 43 1.53 -5.45 -4.05
C PHE A 43 2.57 -6.32 -4.77
N ALA A 44 2.20 -7.58 -4.99
CA ALA A 44 2.97 -8.55 -5.77
C ALA A 44 1.99 -9.44 -6.55
N PRO A 45 2.42 -10.03 -7.70
CA PRO A 45 1.59 -10.98 -8.43
C PRO A 45 1.08 -12.13 -7.56
N SER A 46 -0.19 -12.48 -7.71
CA SER A 46 -0.83 -13.59 -6.97
C SER A 46 -0.28 -14.96 -7.35
N GLY A 47 0.22 -15.10 -8.58
CA GLY A 47 0.67 -16.34 -9.17
C GLY A 47 -0.46 -17.08 -9.91
N GLU A 48 -0.06 -18.06 -10.73
CA GLU A 48 -0.99 -18.90 -11.46
C GLU A 48 -1.66 -19.93 -10.55
N ASP A 49 -2.89 -20.35 -10.87
CA ASP A 49 -3.64 -21.41 -10.19
C ASP A 49 -3.88 -21.20 -8.68
N THR A 50 -4.05 -19.98 -8.23
CA THR A 50 -4.35 -19.64 -6.83
C THR A 50 -5.74 -18.98 -6.69
N PRO A 51 -6.51 -19.29 -5.61
CA PRO A 51 -7.76 -18.59 -5.33
C PRO A 51 -7.54 -17.13 -4.86
N VAL A 52 -6.30 -16.75 -4.61
CA VAL A 52 -5.91 -15.41 -4.18
C VAL A 52 -5.93 -14.47 -5.38
N SER A 53 -6.71 -13.40 -5.30
CA SER A 53 -6.77 -12.38 -6.38
C SER A 53 -5.62 -11.39 -6.32
N HIS A 54 -5.09 -11.12 -5.12
CA HIS A 54 -3.93 -10.23 -4.92
C HIS A 54 -3.11 -10.70 -3.74
N ARG A 55 -1.80 -10.48 -3.83
CA ARG A 55 -0.86 -10.59 -2.70
C ARG A 55 -0.29 -9.22 -2.38
N PHE A 56 -0.04 -8.99 -1.11
CA PHE A 56 0.62 -7.76 -0.67
C PHE A 56 1.47 -8.00 0.58
N THR A 57 2.37 -7.07 0.83
CA THR A 57 3.16 -7.02 2.07
C THR A 57 3.00 -5.62 2.68
N LEU A 58 2.72 -5.55 3.96
CA LEU A 58 2.76 -4.33 4.75
C LEU A 58 4.13 -4.22 5.41
N LEU A 59 4.78 -3.08 5.24
CA LEU A 59 6.11 -2.80 5.77
C LEU A 59 6.06 -1.52 6.61
N ALA A 60 6.58 -1.58 7.84
CA ALA A 60 6.90 -0.42 8.65
C ALA A 60 8.26 -0.62 9.31
N PRO A 61 9.36 -0.20 8.65
CA PRO A 61 10.73 -0.48 9.11
C PRO A 61 11.02 0.06 10.52
N ALA A 62 10.47 1.22 10.88
CA ALA A 62 10.62 1.82 12.21
C ALA A 62 10.05 0.93 13.33
N ALA A 63 8.94 0.24 13.06
CA ALA A 63 8.31 -0.70 13.98
C ALA A 63 8.76 -2.15 13.78
N LYS A 64 9.71 -2.41 12.86
CA LYS A 64 10.12 -3.74 12.41
C LYS A 64 8.95 -4.62 11.94
N MET A 65 7.89 -3.99 11.44
CA MET A 65 6.72 -4.68 10.91
C MET A 65 6.98 -5.17 9.50
N LYS A 66 6.74 -6.45 9.27
CA LYS A 66 6.59 -7.06 7.96
C LYS A 66 5.45 -8.07 8.06
N VAL A 67 4.31 -7.73 7.49
CA VAL A 67 3.09 -8.53 7.53
C VAL A 67 2.70 -8.90 6.11
N GLU A 68 2.46 -10.17 5.86
CA GLU A 68 2.01 -10.65 4.55
C GLU A 68 0.48 -10.66 4.50
N GLY A 69 -0.06 -10.39 3.33
CA GLY A 69 -1.49 -10.37 3.13
C GLY A 69 -1.91 -10.85 1.75
N HIS A 70 -3.17 -11.17 1.66
CA HIS A 70 -3.82 -11.59 0.42
C HIS A 70 -5.28 -11.15 0.37
N VAL A 71 -5.82 -11.15 -0.83
CA VAL A 71 -7.22 -10.85 -1.10
C VAL A 71 -7.88 -12.10 -1.67
N LEU A 72 -9.00 -12.50 -1.08
CA LEU A 72 -9.81 -13.63 -1.49
C LEU A 72 -11.23 -13.18 -1.76
N TYR A 73 -11.91 -13.77 -2.75
CA TYR A 73 -13.33 -13.54 -2.94
C TYR A 73 -14.12 -14.28 -1.86
N ASP A 74 -14.96 -13.55 -1.13
CA ASP A 74 -15.87 -14.09 -0.12
C ASP A 74 -17.26 -14.22 -0.74
N PRO A 75 -17.75 -15.47 -0.97
CA PRO A 75 -19.04 -15.71 -1.62
C PRO A 75 -20.24 -15.35 -0.75
N GLU A 76 -20.08 -15.26 0.59
CA GLU A 76 -21.19 -14.92 1.48
C GLU A 76 -21.59 -13.44 1.37
N ILE A 77 -20.61 -12.57 1.15
CA ILE A 77 -20.85 -11.13 1.00
C ILE A 77 -20.64 -10.65 -0.44
N GLU A 78 -20.28 -11.57 -1.35
CA GLU A 78 -20.02 -11.31 -2.78
C GLU A 78 -18.98 -10.19 -3.00
N ARG A 79 -17.87 -10.23 -2.23
CA ARG A 79 -16.83 -9.19 -2.28
C ARG A 79 -15.42 -9.76 -2.08
N PRO A 80 -14.39 -9.13 -2.67
CA PRO A 80 -13.02 -9.41 -2.32
C PRO A 80 -12.73 -8.92 -0.88
N VAL A 81 -12.22 -9.82 -0.04
CA VAL A 81 -11.82 -9.54 1.34
C VAL A 81 -10.33 -9.71 1.46
N ALA A 82 -9.67 -8.68 1.95
CA ALA A 82 -8.25 -8.69 2.25
C ALA A 82 -8.00 -9.12 3.71
N MET A 83 -6.94 -9.87 3.92
CA MET A 83 -6.44 -10.24 5.25
C MET A 83 -4.94 -9.99 5.30
N ALA A 84 -4.49 -9.35 6.39
CA ALA A 84 -3.09 -9.19 6.75
C ALA A 84 -2.78 -10.13 7.92
N LEU A 85 -1.80 -11.01 7.74
CA LEU A 85 -1.51 -12.15 8.61
C LEU A 85 -0.09 -12.07 9.15
N ASP A 86 0.07 -12.24 10.47
CA ASP A 86 1.38 -12.24 11.13
C ASP A 86 1.63 -13.55 11.86
N ASN A 87 2.73 -14.22 11.50
CA ASN A 87 3.19 -15.45 12.13
C ASN A 87 2.11 -16.55 12.26
N CYS A 88 1.31 -16.73 11.22
CA CYS A 88 0.35 -17.83 11.19
C CYS A 88 1.07 -19.19 11.25
N PRO A 89 0.50 -20.17 11.96
CA PRO A 89 1.10 -21.51 11.99
C PRO A 89 1.06 -22.17 10.61
N ASP A 90 2.08 -22.97 10.33
CA ASP A 90 2.15 -23.79 9.10
C ASP A 90 1.27 -25.03 9.21
N GLY A 91 0.83 -25.55 8.06
CA GLY A 91 0.12 -26.83 7.94
C GLY A 91 -1.40 -26.69 7.96
N ASP A 92 -2.08 -27.66 8.54
CA ASP A 92 -3.54 -27.74 8.55
C ASP A 92 -4.11 -26.84 9.66
N VAL A 93 -4.38 -25.59 9.30
CA VAL A 93 -4.84 -24.55 10.23
C VAL A 93 -6.36 -24.47 10.31
N THR A 94 -6.89 -24.23 11.49
CA THR A 94 -8.33 -24.00 11.71
C THR A 94 -8.70 -22.53 11.52
N GLY A 95 -9.99 -22.23 11.40
CA GLY A 95 -10.46 -20.85 11.36
C GLY A 95 -10.07 -20.02 12.59
N SER A 96 -9.97 -20.67 13.77
CA SER A 96 -9.50 -20.03 15.00
C SER A 96 -8.01 -19.69 14.96
N ASP A 97 -7.18 -20.50 14.33
CA ASP A 97 -5.74 -20.25 14.18
C ASP A 97 -5.51 -19.04 13.24
N ILE A 98 -6.25 -19.00 12.13
CA ILE A 98 -6.23 -17.86 11.21
C ILE A 98 -6.71 -16.58 11.91
N ALA A 99 -7.80 -16.66 12.67
CA ALA A 99 -8.29 -15.50 13.41
C ALA A 99 -7.27 -14.97 14.42
N ALA A 100 -6.52 -15.87 15.10
CA ALA A 100 -5.51 -15.50 16.09
C ALA A 100 -4.28 -14.81 15.48
N CYS A 101 -3.93 -15.10 14.22
CA CYS A 101 -2.81 -14.48 13.51
C CYS A 101 -3.25 -13.37 12.53
N THR A 102 -4.54 -13.05 12.47
CA THR A 102 -5.04 -11.94 11.62
C THR A 102 -4.81 -10.60 12.32
N VAL A 103 -3.99 -9.76 11.71
CA VAL A 103 -3.71 -8.40 12.18
C VAL A 103 -4.80 -7.42 11.72
N TRP A 104 -5.27 -7.58 10.50
CA TRP A 104 -6.36 -6.80 9.94
C TRP A 104 -7.12 -7.63 8.90
N LYS A 105 -8.45 -7.44 8.84
CA LYS A 105 -9.33 -8.01 7.83
C LYS A 105 -10.33 -6.95 7.38
N GLY A 106 -10.50 -6.78 6.08
CA GLY A 106 -11.44 -5.80 5.54
C GLY A 106 -11.50 -5.80 4.02
N ILE A 107 -12.30 -4.88 3.48
CA ILE A 107 -12.40 -4.64 2.04
C ILE A 107 -11.47 -3.47 1.71
N ILE A 108 -10.65 -3.63 0.67
CA ILE A 108 -9.85 -2.54 0.13
C ILE A 108 -10.69 -1.81 -0.90
N TYR A 109 -10.91 -0.52 -0.68
CA TYR A 109 -11.54 0.37 -1.66
C TYR A 109 -10.45 1.16 -2.41
N ALA A 110 -10.71 1.39 -3.67
CA ALA A 110 -9.88 2.19 -4.56
C ALA A 110 -10.57 3.52 -4.86
N ALA A 111 -9.84 4.63 -4.81
CA ALA A 111 -10.32 5.94 -5.20
C ALA A 111 -9.42 6.55 -6.28
N ASP A 112 -10.04 7.06 -7.32
CA ASP A 112 -9.39 7.74 -8.43
C ASP A 112 -9.67 9.24 -8.35
N ARG A 113 -8.62 10.07 -8.33
CA ARG A 113 -8.73 11.52 -8.21
C ARG A 113 -9.22 12.18 -9.51
N GLY A 114 -8.90 11.59 -10.65
CA GLY A 114 -9.25 12.14 -11.95
C GLY A 114 -10.75 12.09 -12.21
N THR A 115 -11.38 10.99 -11.83
CA THR A 115 -12.82 10.76 -12.02
C THR A 115 -13.65 11.02 -10.76
N GLY A 116 -13.02 11.04 -9.58
CA GLY A 116 -13.70 11.12 -8.28
C GLY A 116 -14.48 9.84 -7.92
N THR A 117 -14.24 8.74 -8.64
CA THR A 117 -14.93 7.47 -8.38
C THR A 117 -14.28 6.72 -7.23
N VAL A 118 -15.11 5.99 -6.47
CA VAL A 118 -14.68 5.03 -5.45
C VAL A 118 -15.28 3.67 -5.79
N GLY A 119 -14.44 2.65 -5.85
CA GLY A 119 -14.82 1.28 -6.16
C GLY A 119 -14.09 0.27 -5.30
N LEU A 120 -14.19 -1.01 -5.65
CA LEU A 120 -13.38 -2.07 -5.06
C LEU A 120 -11.96 -2.02 -5.65
N LEU A 121 -11.01 -2.70 -4.98
CA LEU A 121 -9.67 -2.91 -5.53
C LEU A 121 -9.79 -3.50 -6.95
N PRO A 122 -9.18 -2.87 -7.98
CA PRO A 122 -9.21 -3.39 -9.34
C PRO A 122 -8.50 -4.74 -9.45
N GLU A 123 -8.81 -5.53 -10.46
CA GLU A 123 -8.15 -6.81 -10.74
C GLU A 123 -6.67 -6.63 -11.12
N GLU A 124 -5.86 -7.69 -10.97
CA GLU A 124 -4.48 -7.71 -11.47
C GLU A 124 -4.44 -7.38 -12.98
N GLY A 125 -3.44 -6.62 -13.37
CA GLY A 125 -3.29 -6.11 -14.73
C GLY A 125 -4.02 -4.81 -15.01
N ALA A 126 -4.93 -4.38 -14.15
CA ALA A 126 -5.56 -3.06 -14.25
C ALA A 126 -4.62 -1.95 -13.75
N ASP A 127 -4.87 -0.71 -14.18
CA ASP A 127 -4.11 0.45 -13.73
C ASP A 127 -4.22 0.65 -12.21
N ALA A 128 -3.11 0.97 -11.58
CA ALA A 128 -3.05 1.23 -10.15
C ALA A 128 -3.81 2.51 -9.79
N PRO A 129 -4.79 2.46 -8.87
CA PRO A 129 -5.54 3.64 -8.44
C PRO A 129 -4.64 4.61 -7.64
N ASP A 130 -5.02 5.89 -7.60
CA ASP A 130 -4.28 6.92 -6.87
C ASP A 130 -4.27 6.70 -5.36
N THR A 131 -5.34 6.12 -4.83
CA THR A 131 -5.55 6.00 -3.39
C THR A 131 -6.28 4.70 -3.08
N LEU A 132 -5.83 4.04 -2.01
CA LEU A 132 -6.52 2.91 -1.40
C LEU A 132 -7.05 3.31 -0.03
N ILE A 133 -8.21 2.79 0.34
CA ILE A 133 -8.84 2.99 1.64
C ILE A 133 -9.04 1.60 2.26
N LEU A 134 -8.46 1.40 3.44
CA LEU A 134 -8.51 0.16 4.22
C LEU A 134 -9.28 0.43 5.53
N PRO A 135 -10.61 0.37 5.53
CA PRO A 135 -11.41 0.75 6.69
C PRO A 135 -11.06 -0.03 7.96
N GLY A 136 -10.83 0.70 9.05
CA GLY A 136 -10.46 0.12 10.34
C GLY A 136 -9.03 -0.40 10.44
N PHE A 137 -8.19 -0.14 9.43
CA PHE A 137 -6.78 -0.56 9.44
C PHE A 137 -6.01 0.08 10.59
N GLY A 138 -6.09 1.40 10.74
CA GLY A 138 -5.38 2.12 11.79
C GLY A 138 -5.67 1.59 13.20
N PRO A 139 -6.95 1.50 13.61
CA PRO A 139 -7.32 0.88 14.89
C PRO A 139 -6.86 -0.57 15.07
N ALA A 140 -6.89 -1.38 14.00
CA ALA A 140 -6.45 -2.78 14.05
C ALA A 140 -4.95 -2.89 14.30
N ILE A 141 -4.13 -2.11 13.57
CA ILE A 141 -2.68 -2.07 13.79
C ILE A 141 -2.35 -1.53 15.20
N ALA A 142 -3.03 -0.49 15.65
CA ALA A 142 -2.80 0.06 17.00
C ALA A 142 -3.11 -0.96 18.10
N ALA A 143 -4.09 -1.84 17.89
CA ALA A 143 -4.46 -2.91 18.82
C ALA A 143 -3.57 -4.17 18.70
N SER A 144 -2.78 -4.30 17.64
CA SER A 144 -1.90 -5.45 17.38
C SER A 144 -0.60 -5.38 18.18
N ALA A 145 0.22 -6.44 18.08
CA ALA A 145 1.56 -6.48 18.67
C ALA A 145 2.50 -5.37 18.14
N PHE A 146 2.21 -4.82 16.96
CA PHE A 146 2.99 -3.74 16.36
C PHE A 146 2.65 -2.36 16.92
N GLY A 147 1.44 -2.17 17.48
CA GLY A 147 0.95 -0.87 17.96
C GLY A 147 1.89 -0.17 18.95
N ALA A 148 2.47 -0.94 19.87
CA ALA A 148 3.42 -0.40 20.87
C ALA A 148 4.74 0.12 20.26
N ALA A 149 5.12 -0.32 19.08
CA ALA A 149 6.33 0.10 18.36
C ALA A 149 6.08 1.23 17.35
N MET A 150 4.81 1.57 17.10
CA MET A 150 4.44 2.67 16.21
C MET A 150 4.67 4.02 16.86
N THR A 151 5.21 4.97 16.11
CA THR A 151 5.42 6.36 16.57
C THR A 151 4.17 7.22 16.45
N ALA A 152 3.22 6.80 15.61
CA ALA A 152 1.92 7.42 15.41
C ALA A 152 0.87 6.32 15.15
N THR A 153 -0.40 6.63 15.40
CA THR A 153 -1.50 5.73 14.98
C THR A 153 -1.66 5.81 13.48
N PRO A 154 -1.62 4.69 12.75
CA PRO A 154 -1.82 4.72 11.30
C PRO A 154 -3.22 5.21 10.93
N GLY A 155 -3.33 5.85 9.77
CA GLY A 155 -4.61 6.11 9.12
C GLY A 155 -5.08 4.92 8.29
N ASP A 156 -6.28 5.07 7.72
CA ASP A 156 -6.89 4.06 6.83
C ASP A 156 -6.60 4.34 5.34
N VAL A 157 -5.89 5.43 5.02
CA VAL A 157 -5.70 5.92 3.65
C VAL A 157 -4.26 5.74 3.20
N PHE A 158 -4.10 5.05 2.09
CA PHE A 158 -2.82 4.78 1.44
C PHE A 158 -2.78 5.48 0.08
N THR A 159 -1.79 6.32 -0.15
CA THR A 159 -1.61 7.04 -1.42
C THR A 159 -0.56 6.34 -2.29
N PHE A 160 -0.80 6.26 -3.59
CA PHE A 160 0.17 5.72 -4.54
C PHE A 160 1.52 6.41 -4.38
N LYS A 161 2.55 5.62 -4.20
CA LYS A 161 3.91 6.10 -4.00
C LYS A 161 4.77 5.91 -5.23
N GLN A 162 4.81 4.69 -5.74
CA GLN A 162 5.63 4.33 -6.89
C GLN A 162 5.22 2.96 -7.46
N CYS A 163 5.70 2.66 -8.65
CA CYS A 163 5.71 1.32 -9.20
C CYS A 163 6.99 0.58 -8.78
N SER A 164 6.86 -0.66 -8.34
CA SER A 164 8.03 -1.50 -8.08
C SER A 164 8.82 -1.69 -9.38
N PRO A 165 10.16 -1.57 -9.37
CA PRO A 165 10.95 -1.90 -10.53
C PRO A 165 10.69 -3.36 -10.93
N LYS A 166 10.68 -3.61 -12.25
CA LYS A 166 10.52 -4.96 -12.81
C LYS A 166 11.60 -5.86 -12.20
N ALA A 167 11.18 -6.90 -11.45
CA ALA A 167 12.09 -7.95 -11.01
C ALA A 167 12.65 -8.71 -12.21
#